data_d891c4168cc3e15a9fb7ea3196710207
#
_entry.id   d891c4168cc3e15a9fb7ea3196710207
#
_cell.length_a   1.000
_cell.length_b   1.000
_cell.length_c   1.000
_cell.angle_alpha   90.00
_cell.angle_beta   90.00
_cell.angle_gamma   90.00
#
_symmetry.space_group_name_H-M   'P 1'
#
loop_
_entity.id
_entity.type
_entity.pdbx_description
1 polymer ?
#
loop_
_entity_poly.entity_id
_entity_poly.type
_entity_poly.pdbx_seq_one_letter_code
_entity_poly.pdbx_strand_id
1 'polypeptide(L)'
;VKKLIGKDVPITLDPTLLLRKDDYGPLIKQSSLHIQKPYMLVYILQYAYDPYPYATEFIREVYQQTGLHVVCLDFSAKQHLGIKDMIHLHDAVGPAEFLSLFANASFVITTSFHGTAFALNFGVPFYSLLNDKSSSDDRMGNLLRLCGMEDRGIIILWVFSIK
;
A
#
# COMPACT_ATOMS: atom_id res chain seq x y z
N VAL A 1 -11.38 -22.82 -5.48
CA VAL A 1 -10.59 -24.06 -5.34
C VAL A 1 -11.52 -25.22 -4.95
N LYS A 2 -12.32 -25.11 -3.87
CA LYS A 2 -13.25 -26.19 -3.43
C LYS A 2 -14.13 -26.74 -4.55
N LYS A 3 -14.69 -25.86 -5.40
CA LYS A 3 -15.52 -26.26 -6.58
C LYS A 3 -14.75 -27.09 -7.61
N LEU A 4 -13.42 -26.90 -7.72
CA LEU A 4 -12.58 -27.57 -8.72
C LEU A 4 -12.07 -28.93 -8.23
N ILE A 5 -11.72 -29.04 -6.95
CA ILE A 5 -11.06 -30.23 -6.41
C ILE A 5 -11.91 -31.02 -5.39
N GLY A 6 -13.11 -30.52 -5.09
CA GLY A 6 -14.04 -31.20 -4.14
C GLY A 6 -13.59 -31.23 -2.68
N LYS A 7 -12.50 -30.54 -2.33
CA LYS A 7 -11.92 -30.53 -0.98
C LYS A 7 -11.73 -29.11 -0.46
N ASP A 8 -11.87 -28.93 0.84
CA ASP A 8 -11.45 -27.72 1.51
C ASP A 8 -9.92 -27.65 1.55
N VAL A 9 -9.37 -26.51 1.18
CA VAL A 9 -7.93 -26.24 1.18
C VAL A 9 -7.66 -25.15 2.22
N PRO A 10 -6.71 -25.35 3.11
CA PRO A 10 -6.34 -24.31 4.06
C PRO A 10 -5.82 -23.08 3.34
N ILE A 11 -6.18 -21.90 3.84
CA ILE A 11 -5.60 -20.64 3.41
C ILE A 11 -4.25 -20.50 4.11
N THR A 12 -3.20 -20.24 3.34
CA THR A 12 -1.87 -19.94 3.86
C THR A 12 -1.59 -18.45 3.71
N LEU A 13 -0.72 -17.94 4.56
CA LEU A 13 -0.23 -16.56 4.43
C LEU A 13 0.66 -16.43 3.18
N ASP A 14 0.71 -15.21 2.67
CA ASP A 14 1.68 -14.85 1.64
C ASP A 14 3.11 -15.01 2.21
N PRO A 15 4.10 -15.49 1.42
CA PRO A 15 5.48 -15.66 1.89
C PRO A 15 6.09 -14.42 2.53
N THR A 16 5.70 -13.21 2.11
CA THR A 16 6.17 -11.95 2.71
C THR A 16 5.77 -11.79 4.17
N LEU A 17 4.74 -12.49 4.62
CA LEU A 17 4.26 -12.48 6.01
C LEU A 17 4.82 -13.64 6.87
N LEU A 18 5.63 -14.52 6.28
CA LEU A 18 6.30 -15.60 7.01
C LEU A 18 7.57 -15.13 7.73
N LEU A 19 8.15 -14.04 7.29
CA LEU A 19 9.28 -13.35 7.90
C LEU A 19 8.81 -12.20 8.77
N ARG A 20 9.56 -11.89 9.82
CA ARG A 20 9.32 -10.74 10.68
C ARG A 20 10.12 -9.53 10.20
N LYS A 21 9.75 -8.34 10.64
CA LYS A 21 10.46 -7.08 10.32
C LYS A 21 11.99 -7.21 10.52
N ASP A 22 12.42 -7.85 11.60
CA ASP A 22 13.84 -8.00 11.92
C ASP A 22 14.59 -8.88 10.92
N ASP A 23 13.91 -9.87 10.34
CA ASP A 23 14.49 -10.77 9.33
C ASP A 23 14.82 -10.01 8.03
N TYR A 24 14.05 -8.96 7.72
CA TYR A 24 14.32 -8.05 6.60
C TYR A 24 15.44 -7.03 6.89
N GLY A 25 15.83 -6.86 8.15
CA GLY A 25 16.80 -5.86 8.58
C GLY A 25 18.13 -5.87 7.80
N PRO A 26 18.77 -7.02 7.53
CA PRO A 26 20.00 -7.09 6.75
C PRO A 26 19.86 -6.56 5.33
N LEU A 27 18.71 -6.78 4.68
CA LEU A 27 18.44 -6.28 3.35
C LEU A 27 18.09 -4.78 3.36
N ILE A 28 17.30 -4.33 4.33
CA ILE A 28 16.96 -2.91 4.52
C ILE A 28 18.22 -2.06 4.70
N LYS A 29 19.23 -2.56 5.44
CA LYS A 29 20.50 -1.87 5.66
C LYS A 29 21.36 -1.71 4.40
N GLN A 30 21.07 -2.44 3.34
CA GLN A 30 21.76 -2.30 2.05
C GLN A 30 21.21 -1.15 1.21
N SER A 31 20.07 -0.59 1.61
CA SER A 31 19.47 0.54 0.90
C SER A 31 20.38 1.77 0.97
N SER A 32 20.64 2.36 -0.19
CA SER A 32 21.31 3.66 -0.31
C SER A 32 20.35 4.84 -0.15
N LEU A 33 19.05 4.58 -0.05
CA LEU A 33 18.02 5.59 -0.03
C LEU A 33 17.74 6.07 1.40
N HIS A 34 17.90 7.37 1.65
CA HIS A 34 17.61 8.00 2.94
C HIS A 34 16.65 9.17 2.78
N ILE A 35 15.46 9.03 3.32
CA ILE A 35 14.47 10.12 3.42
C ILE A 35 14.59 10.75 4.81
N GLN A 36 15.07 11.98 4.89
CA GLN A 36 15.38 12.65 6.17
C GLN A 36 14.15 13.11 6.96
N LYS A 37 13.00 13.28 6.30
CA LYS A 37 11.78 13.82 6.91
C LYS A 37 10.73 12.73 7.09
N PRO A 38 9.85 12.83 8.10
CA PRO A 38 8.69 11.95 8.18
C PRO A 38 7.87 12.01 6.89
N TYR A 39 7.48 10.85 6.35
CA TYR A 39 6.80 10.80 5.05
C TYR A 39 5.65 9.80 5.02
N MET A 40 4.73 10.10 4.15
CA MET A 40 3.70 9.20 3.69
C MET A 40 4.17 8.53 2.39
N LEU A 41 4.26 7.21 2.41
CA LEU A 41 4.58 6.41 1.23
C LEU A 41 3.30 6.15 0.43
N VAL A 42 3.30 6.57 -0.83
CA VAL A 42 2.23 6.32 -1.79
C VAL A 42 2.71 5.28 -2.80
N TYR A 43 2.05 4.12 -2.81
CA TYR A 43 2.36 3.03 -3.73
C TYR A 43 1.10 2.55 -4.44
N ILE A 44 0.83 3.16 -5.59
CA ILE A 44 -0.38 2.94 -6.39
C ILE A 44 -0.02 2.12 -7.63
N LEU A 45 -0.72 1.02 -7.83
CA LEU A 45 -0.63 0.17 -9.02
C LEU A 45 -1.92 0.29 -9.82
N GLN A 46 -1.81 0.54 -11.12
CA GLN A 46 -2.96 0.74 -12.03
C GLN A 46 -3.29 -0.50 -12.88
N TYR A 47 -2.57 -1.60 -12.73
CA TYR A 47 -2.73 -2.75 -13.62
C TYR A 47 -4.08 -3.48 -13.50
N ALA A 48 -4.76 -3.38 -12.35
CA ALA A 48 -6.03 -4.06 -12.11
C ALA A 48 -7.24 -3.16 -12.34
N TYR A 49 -7.08 -1.87 -12.07
CA TYR A 49 -8.10 -0.84 -12.23
C TYR A 49 -7.46 0.56 -12.14
N ASP A 50 -8.16 1.57 -12.62
CA ASP A 50 -7.74 2.96 -12.47
C ASP A 50 -8.28 3.54 -11.16
N PRO A 51 -7.43 3.82 -10.16
CA PRO A 51 -7.85 4.36 -8.89
C PRO A 51 -8.10 5.88 -8.94
N TYR A 52 -7.76 6.56 -10.03
CA TYR A 52 -7.90 8.01 -10.15
C TYR A 52 -9.26 8.42 -10.71
N PRO A 53 -9.80 9.60 -10.31
CA PRO A 53 -9.19 10.62 -9.47
C PRO A 53 -9.29 10.38 -7.95
N TYR A 54 -9.99 9.36 -7.50
CA TYR A 54 -10.32 9.14 -6.08
C TYR A 54 -9.09 9.00 -5.18
N ALA A 55 -8.10 8.23 -5.63
CA ALA A 55 -6.83 8.12 -4.91
C ALA A 55 -6.15 9.48 -4.73
N THR A 56 -6.22 10.35 -5.74
CA THR A 56 -5.67 11.71 -5.67
C THR A 56 -6.31 12.53 -4.56
N GLU A 57 -7.63 12.52 -4.50
CA GLU A 57 -8.37 13.30 -3.50
C GLU A 57 -8.10 12.78 -2.10
N PHE A 58 -8.12 11.46 -1.91
CA PHE A 58 -7.83 10.84 -0.64
C PHE A 58 -6.39 11.12 -0.17
N ILE A 59 -5.39 11.00 -1.04
CA ILE A 59 -3.99 11.27 -0.72
C ILE A 59 -3.79 12.75 -0.35
N ARG A 60 -4.44 13.66 -1.07
CA ARG A 60 -4.40 15.10 -0.76
C ARG A 60 -5.01 15.41 0.59
N GLU A 61 -6.13 14.79 0.92
CA GLU A 61 -6.77 14.97 2.23
C GLU A 61 -5.85 14.52 3.37
N VAL A 62 -5.26 13.32 3.26
CA VAL A 62 -4.30 12.83 4.25
C VAL A 62 -3.06 13.73 4.32
N TYR A 63 -2.56 14.21 3.18
CA TYR A 63 -1.45 15.17 3.14
C TYR A 63 -1.77 16.46 3.89
N GLN A 64 -2.96 17.04 3.65
CA GLN A 64 -3.39 18.27 4.31
C GLN A 64 -3.57 18.10 5.83
N GLN A 65 -4.08 16.95 6.25
CA GLN A 65 -4.30 16.66 7.67
C GLN A 65 -3.01 16.35 8.44
N THR A 66 -2.04 15.72 7.79
CA THR A 66 -0.84 15.22 8.47
C THR A 66 0.40 16.08 8.28
N GLY A 67 0.48 16.83 7.18
CA GLY A 67 1.69 17.56 6.78
C GLY A 67 2.89 16.67 6.46
N LEU A 68 2.70 15.36 6.32
CA LEU A 68 3.76 14.42 5.97
C LEU A 68 4.29 14.67 4.56
N HIS A 69 5.59 14.57 4.35
CA HIS A 69 6.13 14.56 2.98
C HIS A 69 5.54 13.40 2.18
N VAL A 70 5.28 13.61 0.90
CA VAL A 70 4.80 12.54 0.03
C VAL A 70 5.97 11.94 -0.73
N VAL A 71 6.17 10.64 -0.54
CA VAL A 71 7.11 9.82 -1.31
C VAL A 71 6.29 8.87 -2.16
N CYS A 72 6.47 8.94 -3.46
CA CYS A 72 5.67 8.20 -4.41
C CYS A 72 6.50 7.18 -5.20
N LEU A 73 6.04 5.93 -5.23
CA LEU A 73 6.63 4.82 -5.98
C LEU A 73 5.93 4.56 -7.32
N ASP A 74 4.98 5.41 -7.71
CA ASP A 74 4.17 5.18 -8.89
C ASP A 74 4.54 6.10 -10.05
N PHE A 75 4.46 5.57 -11.26
CA PHE A 75 4.67 6.29 -12.51
C PHE A 75 3.69 7.44 -12.76
N SER A 76 2.43 7.22 -12.42
CA SER A 76 1.35 8.12 -12.79
C SER A 76 1.04 9.18 -11.75
N ALA A 77 1.41 8.96 -10.50
CA ALA A 77 1.05 9.84 -9.39
C ALA A 77 1.53 11.29 -9.58
N LYS A 78 2.69 11.49 -10.23
CA LYS A 78 3.21 12.84 -10.54
C LYS A 78 2.22 13.68 -11.33
N GLN A 79 1.46 13.08 -12.24
CA GLN A 79 0.48 13.77 -13.08
C GLN A 79 -0.81 14.09 -12.32
N HIS A 80 -1.16 13.28 -11.32
CA HIS A 80 -2.45 13.34 -10.66
C HIS A 80 -2.44 14.07 -9.30
N LEU A 81 -1.35 13.97 -8.52
CA LEU A 81 -1.33 14.50 -7.16
C LEU A 81 -1.18 16.02 -7.09
N GLY A 82 -0.36 16.65 -7.94
CA GLY A 82 -0.13 18.10 -7.95
C GLY A 82 0.48 18.64 -6.64
N ILE A 83 1.17 17.79 -5.86
CA ILE A 83 1.86 18.17 -4.62
C ILE A 83 3.26 18.63 -4.99
N LYS A 84 3.62 19.89 -4.65
CA LYS A 84 4.85 20.55 -5.14
C LYS A 84 6.14 19.87 -4.69
N ASP A 85 6.24 19.44 -3.43
CA ASP A 85 7.48 18.92 -2.83
C ASP A 85 7.47 17.39 -2.71
N MET A 86 6.75 16.72 -3.61
CA MET A 86 6.66 15.27 -3.66
C MET A 86 7.98 14.67 -4.18
N ILE A 87 8.50 13.69 -3.46
CA ILE A 87 9.61 12.86 -3.92
C ILE A 87 9.05 11.73 -4.78
N HIS A 88 9.46 11.71 -6.03
CA HIS A 88 9.05 10.67 -6.97
C HIS A 88 10.23 9.72 -7.23
N LEU A 89 10.08 8.47 -6.83
CA LEU A 89 11.09 7.42 -6.95
C LEU A 89 10.63 6.41 -7.99
N HIS A 90 11.29 6.40 -9.15
CA HIS A 90 10.87 5.57 -10.27
C HIS A 90 11.91 4.50 -10.64
N ASP A 91 13.15 4.92 -10.96
CA ASP A 91 14.13 4.05 -11.59
C ASP A 91 15.21 3.53 -10.63
N ALA A 92 15.20 3.98 -9.39
CA ALA A 92 16.26 3.71 -8.41
C ALA A 92 15.81 2.83 -7.22
N VAL A 93 14.69 2.12 -7.37
CA VAL A 93 14.11 1.34 -6.26
C VAL A 93 14.27 -0.15 -6.52
N GLY A 94 15.31 -0.73 -5.96
CA GLY A 94 15.49 -2.17 -5.85
C GLY A 94 14.79 -2.75 -4.60
N PRO A 95 14.94 -4.05 -4.34
CA PRO A 95 14.32 -4.70 -3.17
C PRO A 95 14.72 -4.09 -1.83
N ALA A 96 15.97 -3.68 -1.67
CA ALA A 96 16.47 -3.06 -0.44
C ALA A 96 15.83 -1.69 -0.21
N GLU A 97 15.76 -0.86 -1.25
CA GLU A 97 15.13 0.45 -1.22
C GLU A 97 13.63 0.34 -0.95
N PHE A 98 12.96 -0.59 -1.63
CA PHE A 98 11.54 -0.86 -1.44
C PHE A 98 11.21 -1.19 0.03
N LEU A 99 11.93 -2.15 0.60
CA LEU A 99 11.74 -2.54 2.01
C LEU A 99 12.08 -1.40 2.97
N SER A 100 13.15 -0.66 2.69
CA SER A 100 13.54 0.51 3.50
C SER A 100 12.47 1.59 3.49
N LEU A 101 11.86 1.87 2.33
CA LEU A 101 10.77 2.82 2.20
C LEU A 101 9.55 2.43 3.03
N PHE A 102 9.15 1.17 3.00
CA PHE A 102 8.04 0.70 3.82
C PHE A 102 8.38 0.69 5.31
N ALA A 103 9.56 0.23 5.68
CA ALA A 103 9.98 0.10 7.08
C ALA A 103 10.13 1.45 7.81
N ASN A 104 10.43 2.52 7.09
CA ASN A 104 10.68 3.86 7.63
C ASN A 104 9.56 4.87 7.34
N ALA A 105 8.49 4.46 6.65
CA ALA A 105 7.33 5.32 6.43
C ALA A 105 6.61 5.63 7.74
N SER A 106 6.10 6.85 7.85
CA SER A 106 5.18 7.24 8.93
C SER A 106 3.74 6.82 8.64
N PHE A 107 3.40 6.70 7.36
CA PHE A 107 2.10 6.30 6.87
C PHE A 107 2.20 5.69 5.47
N VAL A 108 1.31 4.75 5.11
CA VAL A 108 1.28 4.13 3.78
C VAL A 108 -0.11 4.24 3.17
N ILE A 109 -0.19 4.64 1.90
CA ILE A 109 -1.40 4.54 1.07
C ILE A 109 -1.07 3.69 -0.15
N THR A 110 -1.83 2.63 -0.38
CA THR A 110 -1.51 1.69 -1.46
C THR A 110 -2.73 1.01 -2.06
N THR A 111 -2.63 0.66 -3.36
CA THR A 111 -3.54 -0.26 -4.05
C THR A 111 -2.91 -1.65 -4.20
N SER A 112 -1.68 -1.84 -3.70
CA SER A 112 -0.92 -3.08 -3.85
C SER A 112 -1.16 -4.05 -2.69
N PHE A 113 -1.40 -5.32 -3.01
CA PHE A 113 -1.43 -6.38 -2.00
C PHE A 113 -0.12 -6.45 -1.21
N HIS A 114 1.03 -6.44 -1.88
CA HIS A 114 2.33 -6.46 -1.20
C HIS A 114 2.59 -5.16 -0.42
N GLY A 115 2.11 -4.02 -0.91
CA GLY A 115 2.16 -2.76 -0.15
C GLY A 115 1.41 -2.87 1.18
N THR A 116 0.22 -3.45 1.16
CA THR A 116 -0.57 -3.75 2.35
C THR A 116 0.16 -4.74 3.28
N ALA A 117 0.66 -5.84 2.71
CA ALA A 117 1.36 -6.88 3.48
C ALA A 117 2.61 -6.35 4.18
N PHE A 118 3.43 -5.53 3.53
CA PHE A 118 4.62 -4.94 4.14
C PHE A 118 4.29 -3.86 5.16
N ALA A 119 3.29 -3.01 4.90
CA ALA A 119 2.84 -2.04 5.90
C ALA A 119 2.38 -2.75 7.19
N LEU A 120 1.62 -3.82 7.04
CA LEU A 120 1.17 -4.69 8.13
C LEU A 120 2.35 -5.33 8.89
N ASN A 121 3.26 -5.99 8.16
CA ASN A 121 4.41 -6.68 8.72
C ASN A 121 5.34 -5.74 9.49
N PHE A 122 5.55 -4.54 8.98
CA PHE A 122 6.41 -3.54 9.62
C PHE A 122 5.71 -2.71 10.71
N GLY A 123 4.39 -2.91 10.88
CA GLY A 123 3.61 -2.18 11.87
C GLY A 123 3.44 -0.70 11.54
N VAL A 124 3.48 -0.35 10.25
CA VAL A 124 3.29 1.03 9.78
C VAL A 124 1.80 1.29 9.58
N PRO A 125 1.26 2.41 10.11
CA PRO A 125 -0.12 2.81 9.82
C PRO A 125 -0.37 2.94 8.31
N PHE A 126 -1.53 2.45 7.84
CA PHE A 126 -1.80 2.45 6.40
C PHE A 126 -3.30 2.53 6.08
N TYR A 127 -3.58 2.86 4.82
CA TYR A 127 -4.83 2.56 4.14
C TYR A 127 -4.59 1.82 2.83
N SER A 128 -5.38 0.78 2.61
CA SER A 128 -5.45 0.03 1.36
C SER A 128 -6.63 0.52 0.55
N LEU A 129 -6.38 1.06 -0.64
CA LEU A 129 -7.43 1.47 -1.55
C LEU A 129 -7.93 0.25 -2.33
N LEU A 130 -9.22 -0.04 -2.20
CA LEU A 130 -9.86 -1.21 -2.78
C LEU A 130 -10.76 -0.78 -3.94
N ASN A 131 -10.83 -1.61 -4.99
CA ASN A 131 -11.68 -1.32 -6.14
C ASN A 131 -13.16 -1.50 -5.79
N ASP A 132 -13.60 -2.73 -5.52
CA ASP A 132 -14.99 -3.07 -5.19
C ASP A 132 -15.01 -4.27 -4.23
N LYS A 133 -16.04 -4.30 -3.37
CA LYS A 133 -16.28 -5.42 -2.45
C LYS A 133 -16.65 -6.73 -3.16
N SER A 134 -17.08 -6.65 -4.41
CA SER A 134 -17.67 -7.79 -5.13
C SER A 134 -16.65 -8.65 -5.88
N SER A 135 -15.38 -8.25 -5.96
CA SER A 135 -14.42 -9.06 -6.68
C SER A 135 -14.13 -10.35 -5.92
N SER A 136 -14.39 -11.48 -6.57
CA SER A 136 -14.13 -12.83 -6.02
C SER A 136 -12.65 -13.11 -5.76
N ASP A 137 -11.76 -12.18 -6.12
CA ASP A 137 -10.30 -12.25 -5.98
C ASP A 137 -9.75 -11.09 -5.13
N ASP A 138 -10.50 -10.68 -4.12
CA ASP A 138 -10.09 -9.63 -3.20
C ASP A 138 -9.08 -10.15 -2.16
N ARG A 139 -7.82 -10.29 -2.60
CA ARG A 139 -6.72 -10.73 -1.72
C ARG A 139 -6.47 -9.74 -0.60
N MET A 140 -6.56 -8.42 -0.86
CA MET A 140 -6.36 -7.39 0.15
C MET A 140 -7.47 -7.41 1.20
N GLY A 141 -8.73 -7.40 0.79
CA GLY A 141 -9.86 -7.48 1.72
C GLY A 141 -9.84 -8.77 2.54
N ASN A 142 -9.44 -9.90 1.95
CA ASN A 142 -9.24 -11.14 2.69
C ASN A 142 -8.12 -11.03 3.73
N LEU A 143 -6.99 -10.42 3.39
CA LEU A 143 -5.88 -10.18 4.32
C LEU A 143 -6.33 -9.28 5.47
N LEU A 144 -6.97 -8.16 5.17
CA LEU A 144 -7.47 -7.22 6.17
C LEU A 144 -8.46 -7.91 7.13
N ARG A 145 -9.38 -8.72 6.60
CA ARG A 145 -10.36 -9.47 7.39
C ARG A 145 -9.68 -10.49 8.31
N LEU A 146 -8.67 -11.22 7.81
CA LEU A 146 -7.90 -12.17 8.62
C LEU A 146 -7.15 -11.48 9.78
N CYS A 147 -6.79 -10.22 9.62
CA CYS A 147 -6.09 -9.42 10.63
C CYS A 147 -7.02 -8.58 11.52
N GLY A 148 -8.35 -8.59 11.27
CA GLY A 148 -9.30 -7.72 11.98
C GLY A 148 -9.08 -6.24 11.70
N MET A 149 -8.65 -5.89 10.48
CA MET A 149 -8.30 -4.53 10.05
C MET A 149 -9.11 -4.07 8.82
N GLU A 150 -10.37 -4.47 8.73
CA GLU A 150 -11.25 -4.10 7.62
C GLU A 150 -11.45 -2.59 7.50
N ASP A 151 -11.34 -1.87 8.62
CA ASP A 151 -11.38 -0.40 8.70
C ASP A 151 -10.22 0.28 7.95
N ARG A 152 -9.16 -0.45 7.62
CA ARG A 152 -8.03 0.03 6.83
C ARG A 152 -8.25 -0.12 5.32
N GLY A 153 -9.32 -0.75 4.89
CA GLY A 153 -9.72 -0.88 3.50
C GLY A 153 -10.68 0.23 3.08
N ILE A 154 -10.24 1.13 2.20
CA ILE A 154 -11.07 2.22 1.66
C ILE A 154 -11.54 1.84 0.26
N ILE A 155 -12.86 1.75 0.07
CA ILE A 155 -13.47 1.50 -1.23
C ILE A 155 -13.61 2.82 -1.96
N ILE A 156 -12.79 3.03 -2.98
CA ILE A 156 -12.69 4.32 -3.66
C ILE A 156 -13.93 4.71 -4.49
N LEU A 157 -14.80 3.78 -4.84
CA LEU A 157 -16.05 4.09 -5.54
C LEU A 157 -17.15 4.69 -4.64
N TRP A 158 -17.01 4.64 -3.32
CA TRP A 158 -18.04 5.10 -2.37
C TRP A 158 -17.90 6.55 -1.93
N VAL A 159 -16.76 7.18 -2.13
CA VAL A 159 -16.46 8.52 -1.60
C VAL A 159 -17.32 9.62 -2.27
N PHE A 160 -17.93 9.34 -3.41
CA PHE A 160 -18.70 10.33 -4.17
C PHE A 160 -20.23 10.16 -4.16
N SER A 161 -20.76 9.19 -3.42
CA SER A 161 -22.22 9.05 -3.26
C SER A 161 -22.80 9.81 -2.06
N ILE A 162 -21.96 10.56 -1.34
CA ILE A 162 -22.40 11.41 -0.23
C ILE A 162 -22.16 12.87 -0.64
N LYS A 163 -23.06 13.40 -1.46
CA LYS A 163 -23.35 14.82 -1.61
C LYS A 163 -24.81 15.06 -1.31
#